data_63c12c1a710283d7fdabcd35a7120858
#
_entry.id   63c12c1a710283d7fdabcd35a7120858
#
_cell.length_a   1.000
_cell.length_b   1.000
_cell.length_c   1.000
_cell.angle_alpha   90.00
_cell.angle_beta   90.00
_cell.angle_gamma   90.00
#
_symmetry.space_group_name_H-M   'P 1'
#
loop_
_entity.id
_entity.type
_entity.pdbx_description
1 polymer ?
#
loop_
_entity_poly.entity_id
_entity_poly.type
_entity_poly.pdbx_seq_one_letter_code
_entity_poly.pdbx_strand_id
1 'polypeptide(L)'
;DEGAAYWNMAAGSLLDCLELMAEAGLNCWDEPKLRNMLRFPLLMSLGNGYFANFADCDARPVMYGERLQRAGELLRDAPLTAMGQNLRGQPTDCIGDVPHFSRLLQRLFHPVGAGQPAGDTQDTLLPDLQVRIIRRNGWTLCIKGGHNGESHNHNDVGSLMVYVDGHPLLVDAGNMVYNAKTFSDARYTCLL
;
A
#
# COMPACT_ATOMS: atom_id res chain seq x y z
N ASP A 1 8.17 -4.69 7.15
CA ASP A 1 7.18 -4.65 6.09
C ASP A 1 5.87 -5.29 6.55
N GLU A 2 4.85 -4.49 6.68
CA GLU A 2 3.56 -4.88 7.29
C GLU A 2 2.42 -4.80 6.25
N GLY A 3 2.78 -4.74 4.96
CA GLY A 3 1.85 -4.65 3.86
C GLY A 3 1.33 -3.24 3.55
N ALA A 4 0.56 -3.10 2.46
CA ALA A 4 0.08 -1.82 1.97
C ALA A 4 -0.86 -1.09 2.95
N ALA A 5 -1.59 -1.83 3.80
CA ALA A 5 -2.51 -1.25 4.79
C ALA A 5 -1.78 -0.36 5.81
N TYR A 6 -0.65 -0.83 6.32
CA TYR A 6 0.15 -0.11 7.31
C TYR A 6 0.86 1.13 6.75
N TRP A 7 0.91 1.27 5.43
CA TRP A 7 1.46 2.47 4.79
C TRP A 7 0.75 3.75 5.29
N ASN A 8 -0.55 3.70 5.52
CA ASN A 8 -1.33 4.83 6.05
C ASN A 8 -0.77 5.36 7.38
N MET A 9 -0.30 4.44 8.24
CA MET A 9 0.26 4.79 9.55
C MET A 9 1.74 5.14 9.43
N ALA A 10 2.55 4.23 8.94
CA ALA A 10 4.01 4.38 8.93
C ALA A 10 4.47 5.47 7.95
N ALA A 11 4.27 5.28 6.66
CA ALA A 11 4.69 6.24 5.64
C ALA A 11 3.84 7.52 5.66
N GLY A 12 2.55 7.41 6.04
CA GLY A 12 1.69 8.57 6.24
C GLY A 12 2.19 9.49 7.35
N SER A 13 2.64 8.94 8.48
CA SER A 13 3.21 9.75 9.58
C SER A 13 4.58 10.33 9.21
N LEU A 14 5.40 9.56 8.47
CA LEU A 14 6.63 10.08 7.90
C LEU A 14 6.36 11.27 6.97
N LEU A 15 5.34 11.17 6.10
CA LEU A 15 4.95 12.25 5.20
C LEU A 15 4.53 13.50 5.97
N ASP A 16 3.76 13.37 7.07
CA ASP A 16 3.39 14.50 7.93
C ASP A 16 4.65 15.19 8.50
N CYS A 17 5.63 14.42 8.97
CA CYS A 17 6.90 14.97 9.48
C CYS A 17 7.69 15.70 8.39
N LEU A 18 7.77 15.10 7.19
CA LEU A 18 8.52 15.67 6.07
C LEU A 18 7.90 16.97 5.55
N GLU A 19 6.57 17.09 5.56
CA GLU A 19 5.88 18.34 5.22
C GLU A 19 6.23 19.44 6.22
N LEU A 20 6.20 19.15 7.54
CA LEU A 20 6.62 20.10 8.57
C LEU A 20 8.10 20.49 8.43
N MET A 21 8.97 19.55 8.10
CA MET A 21 10.39 19.83 7.85
C MET A 21 10.57 20.73 6.62
N ALA A 22 9.80 20.50 5.57
CA ALA A 22 9.84 21.32 4.36
C ALA A 22 9.38 22.77 4.64
N GLU A 23 8.35 22.95 5.48
CA GLU A 23 7.92 24.27 5.95
C GLU A 23 9.03 24.99 6.75
N ALA A 24 9.87 24.23 7.48
CA ALA A 24 11.04 24.75 8.18
C ALA A 24 12.27 24.95 7.27
N GLY A 25 12.13 24.74 5.95
CA GLY A 25 13.21 24.93 4.96
C GLY A 25 14.11 23.71 4.77
N LEU A 26 13.77 22.56 5.38
CA LEU A 26 14.50 21.30 5.21
C LEU A 26 13.82 20.44 4.13
N ASN A 27 14.48 20.20 3.02
CA ASN A 27 13.93 19.44 1.89
C ASN A 27 14.63 18.09 1.72
N CYS A 28 13.86 16.99 1.76
CA CYS A 28 14.34 15.62 1.60
C CYS A 28 13.63 14.86 0.46
N TRP A 29 12.85 15.53 -0.39
CA TRP A 29 12.02 14.88 -1.40
C TRP A 29 12.78 14.15 -2.50
N ASP A 30 14.04 14.48 -2.71
CA ASP A 30 14.91 13.88 -3.74
C ASP A 30 15.59 12.57 -3.26
N GLU A 31 15.36 12.16 -2.01
CA GLU A 31 15.95 10.93 -1.47
C GLU A 31 15.30 9.69 -2.12
N PRO A 32 16.05 8.82 -2.84
CA PRO A 32 15.48 7.68 -3.56
C PRO A 32 14.75 6.69 -2.66
N LYS A 33 15.25 6.47 -1.43
CA LYS A 33 14.62 5.57 -0.47
C LYS A 33 13.26 6.10 -0.05
N LEU A 34 13.15 7.40 0.22
CA LEU A 34 11.88 8.04 0.54
C LEU A 34 10.87 7.87 -0.60
N ARG A 35 11.33 8.12 -1.84
CA ARG A 35 10.48 7.92 -3.02
C ARG A 35 9.93 6.51 -3.10
N ASN A 36 10.75 5.49 -2.88
CA ASN A 36 10.32 4.09 -2.89
C ASN A 36 9.32 3.79 -1.77
N MET A 37 9.54 4.32 -0.57
CA MET A 37 8.61 4.17 0.57
C MET A 37 7.25 4.80 0.28
N LEU A 38 7.22 6.00 -0.27
CA LEU A 38 5.96 6.70 -0.58
C LEU A 38 5.23 6.07 -1.78
N ARG A 39 5.94 5.48 -2.73
CA ARG A 39 5.36 4.76 -3.88
C ARG A 39 4.91 3.33 -3.54
N PHE A 40 5.22 2.82 -2.38
CA PHE A 40 4.97 1.40 -2.03
C PHE A 40 3.54 0.93 -2.35
N PRO A 41 2.45 1.65 -2.02
CA PRO A 41 1.10 1.24 -2.39
C PRO A 41 0.89 1.14 -3.90
N LEU A 42 1.44 2.07 -4.67
CA LEU A 42 1.37 2.02 -6.13
C LEU A 42 2.06 0.76 -6.67
N LEU A 43 3.24 0.43 -6.14
CA LEU A 43 4.02 -0.74 -6.54
C LEU A 43 3.32 -2.06 -6.18
N MET A 44 2.60 -2.10 -5.06
CA MET A 44 1.88 -3.28 -4.56
C MET A 44 0.46 -3.41 -5.10
N SER A 45 -0.02 -2.47 -5.91
CA SER A 45 -1.35 -2.52 -6.52
C SER A 45 -1.46 -3.63 -7.57
N LEU A 46 -2.54 -4.41 -7.50
CA LEU A 46 -2.86 -5.48 -8.46
C LEU A 46 -4.03 -5.10 -9.38
N GLY A 47 -4.56 -3.88 -9.23
CA GLY A 47 -5.68 -3.34 -10.02
C GLY A 47 -7.02 -3.41 -9.27
N ASN A 48 -8.00 -2.61 -9.69
CA ASN A 48 -9.37 -2.57 -9.16
C ASN A 48 -9.47 -2.48 -7.63
N GLY A 49 -8.52 -1.79 -6.98
CA GLY A 49 -8.48 -1.64 -5.52
C GLY A 49 -7.92 -2.87 -4.78
N TYR A 50 -7.41 -3.86 -5.51
CA TYR A 50 -6.68 -4.98 -4.92
C TYR A 50 -5.19 -4.65 -4.78
N PHE A 51 -4.60 -5.17 -3.72
CA PHE A 51 -3.18 -5.06 -3.41
C PHE A 51 -2.59 -6.44 -3.11
N ALA A 52 -1.29 -6.58 -3.30
CA ALA A 52 -0.58 -7.75 -2.80
C ALA A 52 -0.72 -7.79 -1.27
N ASN A 53 -1.43 -8.80 -0.79
CA ASN A 53 -1.87 -8.90 0.60
C ASN A 53 -0.96 -9.79 1.45
N PHE A 54 0.34 -9.69 1.22
CA PHE A 54 1.33 -10.29 2.11
C PHE A 54 1.35 -9.61 3.47
N ALA A 55 1.76 -10.32 4.50
CA ALA A 55 1.79 -9.88 5.89
C ALA A 55 0.38 -9.48 6.40
N ASP A 56 0.27 -8.53 7.31
CA ASP A 56 -1.00 -8.07 7.89
C ASP A 56 -1.75 -7.13 6.94
N CYS A 57 -1.97 -7.54 5.71
CA CYS A 57 -2.62 -6.73 4.71
C CYS A 57 -3.87 -7.41 4.14
N ASP A 58 -4.99 -6.72 4.18
CA ASP A 58 -6.18 -7.14 3.45
C ASP A 58 -5.97 -7.06 1.94
N ALA A 59 -6.65 -7.92 1.18
CA ALA A 59 -6.61 -7.88 -0.28
C ALA A 59 -7.17 -6.56 -0.85
N ARG A 60 -8.07 -5.89 -0.12
CA ARG A 60 -8.63 -4.57 -0.44
C ARG A 60 -8.53 -3.65 0.78
N PRO A 61 -7.33 -3.23 1.16
CA PRO A 61 -7.15 -2.37 2.32
C PRO A 61 -7.78 -1.00 2.10
N VAL A 62 -8.22 -0.39 3.19
CA VAL A 62 -8.63 1.02 3.16
C VAL A 62 -7.37 1.88 3.00
N MET A 63 -7.30 2.62 1.89
CA MET A 63 -6.19 3.54 1.62
C MET A 63 -6.65 4.98 1.76
N TYR A 64 -5.86 5.82 2.40
CA TYR A 64 -6.12 7.26 2.47
C TYR A 64 -5.70 7.94 1.17
N GLY A 65 -6.63 8.04 0.22
CA GLY A 65 -6.39 8.57 -1.11
C GLY A 65 -5.80 9.98 -1.11
N GLU A 66 -6.20 10.83 -0.17
CA GLU A 66 -5.66 12.19 0.00
C GLU A 66 -4.15 12.18 0.33
N ARG A 67 -3.69 11.19 1.10
CA ARG A 67 -2.26 11.07 1.44
C ARG A 67 -1.46 10.57 0.25
N LEU A 68 -1.99 9.62 -0.50
CA LEU A 68 -1.37 9.13 -1.74
C LEU A 68 -1.31 10.23 -2.80
N GLN A 69 -2.39 11.00 -2.97
CA GLN A 69 -2.40 12.14 -3.87
C GLN A 69 -1.33 13.15 -3.46
N ARG A 70 -1.27 13.51 -2.19
CA ARG A 70 -0.30 14.47 -1.67
C ARG A 70 1.14 14.00 -1.85
N ALA A 71 1.42 12.73 -1.54
CA ALA A 71 2.74 12.13 -1.78
C ALA A 71 3.11 12.21 -3.27
N GLY A 72 2.18 11.89 -4.16
CA GLY A 72 2.39 11.96 -5.60
C GLY A 72 2.70 13.37 -6.09
N GLU A 73 2.00 14.37 -5.58
CA GLU A 73 2.24 15.78 -5.91
C GLU A 73 3.63 16.25 -5.46
N LEU A 74 4.02 15.95 -4.22
CA LEU A 74 5.32 16.32 -3.66
C LEU A 74 6.48 15.64 -4.39
N LEU A 75 6.31 14.37 -4.78
CA LEU A 75 7.28 13.61 -5.55
C LEU A 75 7.23 13.90 -7.06
N ARG A 76 6.27 14.69 -7.54
CA ARG A 76 5.97 14.89 -8.96
C ARG A 76 5.75 13.55 -9.70
N ASP A 77 5.01 12.66 -9.06
CA ASP A 77 4.71 11.30 -9.51
C ASP A 77 3.25 11.23 -9.96
N ALA A 78 3.01 11.39 -11.26
CA ALA A 78 1.66 11.44 -11.81
C ALA A 78 0.86 10.14 -11.59
N PRO A 79 1.41 8.92 -11.74
CA PRO A 79 0.70 7.69 -11.42
C PRO A 79 0.26 7.60 -9.94
N LEU A 80 1.13 7.98 -9.00
CA LEU A 80 0.80 7.98 -7.58
C LEU A 80 -0.29 9.01 -7.25
N THR A 81 -0.21 10.21 -7.85
CA THR A 81 -1.23 11.25 -7.73
C THR A 81 -2.59 10.75 -8.22
N ALA A 82 -2.63 10.14 -9.41
CA ALA A 82 -3.85 9.61 -10.00
C ALA A 82 -4.44 8.46 -9.16
N MET A 83 -3.60 7.58 -8.62
CA MET A 83 -4.04 6.53 -7.69
C MET A 83 -4.72 7.13 -6.46
N GLY A 84 -4.10 8.15 -5.86
CA GLY A 84 -4.66 8.85 -4.71
C GLY A 84 -6.03 9.47 -5.02
N GLN A 85 -6.16 10.15 -6.15
CA GLN A 85 -7.43 10.75 -6.61
C GLN A 85 -8.53 9.71 -6.79
N ASN A 86 -8.22 8.56 -7.38
CA ASN A 86 -9.19 7.48 -7.59
C ASN A 86 -9.66 6.85 -6.27
N LEU A 87 -8.77 6.73 -5.28
CA LEU A 87 -9.10 6.14 -3.99
C LEU A 87 -9.89 7.10 -3.07
N ARG A 88 -9.79 8.42 -3.26
CA ARG A 88 -10.60 9.40 -2.52
C ARG A 88 -12.10 9.29 -2.78
N GLY A 89 -12.49 8.88 -3.97
CA GLY A 89 -13.90 8.72 -4.34
C GLY A 89 -14.54 7.44 -3.78
N GLN A 90 -13.78 6.58 -3.14
CA GLN A 90 -14.32 5.36 -2.56
C GLN A 90 -14.94 5.62 -1.18
N PRO A 91 -16.09 4.99 -0.86
CA PRO A 91 -16.66 5.07 0.47
C PRO A 91 -15.65 4.53 1.48
N THR A 92 -15.15 5.38 2.32
CA THR A 92 -14.38 4.96 3.48
C THR A 92 -15.27 5.10 4.70
N ASP A 93 -15.63 4.00 5.33
CA ASP A 93 -16.39 4.00 6.58
C ASP A 93 -15.60 4.61 7.76
N CYS A 94 -14.43 5.13 7.46
CA CYS A 94 -13.38 5.47 8.41
C CYS A 94 -13.26 6.95 8.73
N ILE A 95 -14.38 7.70 8.80
CA ILE A 95 -14.31 9.06 9.38
C ILE A 95 -13.85 8.99 10.84
N GLY A 96 -14.12 7.87 11.54
CA GLY A 96 -13.69 7.64 12.92
C GLY A 96 -12.21 7.29 13.10
N ASP A 97 -11.56 6.78 12.04
CA ASP A 97 -10.19 6.28 12.09
C ASP A 97 -9.14 7.25 11.53
N VAL A 98 -9.52 8.51 11.26
CA VAL A 98 -8.53 9.53 10.87
C VAL A 98 -7.79 9.97 12.14
N PRO A 99 -6.58 9.45 12.41
CA PRO A 99 -5.93 9.60 13.71
C PRO A 99 -5.46 11.03 14.00
N HIS A 100 -5.51 11.92 12.97
CA HIS A 100 -4.98 13.29 13.09
C HIS A 100 -5.89 14.32 12.44
N PHE A 101 -6.17 15.39 13.17
CA PHE A 101 -7.01 16.48 12.69
C PHE A 101 -6.47 17.13 11.41
N SER A 102 -5.15 17.26 11.25
CA SER A 102 -4.51 17.76 10.03
C SER A 102 -4.87 16.95 8.79
N ARG A 103 -4.93 15.63 8.92
CA ARG A 103 -5.33 14.72 7.81
C ARG A 103 -6.80 14.88 7.44
N LEU A 104 -7.66 15.12 8.44
CA LEU A 104 -9.07 15.42 8.19
C LEU A 104 -9.21 16.74 7.40
N LEU A 105 -8.48 17.78 7.78
CA LEU A 105 -8.46 19.05 7.05
C LEU A 105 -7.97 18.88 5.61
N GLN A 106 -6.91 18.13 5.40
CA GLN A 106 -6.43 17.81 4.05
C GLN A 106 -7.51 17.07 3.24
N ARG A 107 -8.19 16.11 3.83
CA ARG A 107 -9.28 15.38 3.17
C ARG A 107 -10.43 16.30 2.75
N LEU A 108 -10.79 17.27 3.59
CA LEU A 108 -11.91 18.20 3.34
C LEU A 108 -11.56 19.30 2.34
N PHE A 109 -10.34 19.83 2.40
CA PHE A 109 -9.97 21.06 1.69
C PHE A 109 -8.97 20.86 0.55
N HIS A 110 -8.32 19.72 0.46
CA HIS A 110 -7.41 19.47 -0.65
C HIS A 110 -8.20 19.20 -1.94
N PRO A 111 -7.90 19.91 -3.05
CA PRO A 111 -8.64 19.75 -4.30
C PRO A 111 -8.65 18.32 -4.79
N VAL A 112 -9.82 17.81 -5.15
CA VAL A 112 -9.96 16.53 -5.84
C VAL A 112 -9.76 16.80 -7.33
N GLY A 113 -8.63 16.39 -7.88
CA GLY A 113 -8.41 16.37 -9.33
C GLY A 113 -9.31 15.32 -10.00
N ALA A 114 -9.56 15.49 -11.30
CA ALA A 114 -10.18 14.42 -12.08
C ALA A 114 -9.20 13.24 -12.14
N GLY A 115 -9.53 12.14 -11.46
CA GLY A 115 -8.73 10.93 -11.47
C GLY A 115 -8.57 10.40 -12.90
N GLN A 116 -7.33 10.16 -13.30
CA GLN A 116 -7.03 9.44 -14.53
C GLN A 116 -6.78 7.96 -14.20
N PRO A 117 -6.97 7.02 -15.15
CA PRO A 117 -6.62 5.64 -14.90
C PRO A 117 -5.17 5.54 -14.45
N ALA A 118 -4.95 5.25 -13.18
CA ALA A 118 -3.62 5.02 -12.65
C ALA A 118 -3.34 3.53 -12.74
N GLY A 119 -2.68 3.12 -13.79
CA GLY A 119 -2.05 1.82 -13.88
C GLY A 119 -0.55 2.02 -13.94
N ASP A 120 0.19 1.65 -12.92
CA ASP A 120 1.59 1.36 -13.15
C ASP A 120 1.61 0.03 -13.92
N THR A 121 1.82 0.13 -15.23
CA THR A 121 1.91 -1.03 -16.12
C THR A 121 3.28 -1.67 -16.08
N GLN A 122 4.21 -1.11 -15.30
CA GLN A 122 5.58 -1.60 -15.21
C GLN A 122 5.70 -2.76 -14.24
N ASP A 123 6.64 -3.64 -14.54
CA ASP A 123 7.04 -4.69 -13.62
C ASP A 123 7.64 -4.06 -12.36
N THR A 124 7.33 -4.66 -11.23
CA THR A 124 7.88 -4.26 -9.94
C THR A 124 8.82 -5.34 -9.43
N LEU A 125 9.98 -4.93 -8.95
CA LEU A 125 10.89 -5.75 -8.17
C LEU A 125 11.28 -4.98 -6.91
N LEU A 126 10.96 -5.55 -5.76
CA LEU A 126 11.36 -5.05 -4.45
C LEU A 126 12.38 -6.05 -3.87
N PRO A 127 13.69 -5.86 -4.12
CA PRO A 127 14.69 -6.88 -3.83
C PRO A 127 14.85 -7.14 -2.33
N ASP A 128 14.75 -6.11 -1.49
CA ASP A 128 14.86 -6.24 -0.04
C ASP A 128 13.67 -7.00 0.57
N LEU A 129 12.49 -6.89 -0.03
CA LEU A 129 11.27 -7.60 0.37
C LEU A 129 11.11 -8.92 -0.40
N GLN A 130 11.93 -9.15 -1.40
CA GLN A 130 11.85 -10.27 -2.34
C GLN A 130 10.44 -10.45 -2.94
N VAL A 131 9.79 -9.32 -3.27
CA VAL A 131 8.51 -9.30 -3.97
C VAL A 131 8.74 -8.99 -5.43
N ARG A 132 8.15 -9.79 -6.31
CA ARG A 132 8.12 -9.57 -7.75
C ARG A 132 6.67 -9.48 -8.22
N ILE A 133 6.36 -8.40 -8.96
CA ILE A 133 5.08 -8.26 -9.66
C ILE A 133 5.35 -8.09 -11.14
N ILE A 134 4.75 -8.94 -11.96
CA ILE A 134 4.89 -8.95 -13.42
C ILE A 134 3.53 -8.61 -14.03
N ARG A 135 3.52 -7.64 -14.95
CA ARG A 135 2.30 -7.17 -15.61
C ARG A 135 2.43 -7.29 -17.12
N ARG A 136 1.58 -8.10 -17.76
CA ARG A 136 1.60 -8.34 -19.21
C ARG A 136 0.20 -8.64 -19.73
N ASN A 137 -0.23 -7.88 -20.73
CA ASN A 137 -1.46 -8.18 -21.49
C ASN A 137 -2.69 -8.43 -20.60
N GLY A 138 -2.93 -7.59 -19.60
CA GLY A 138 -4.01 -7.75 -18.64
C GLY A 138 -3.73 -8.72 -17.49
N TRP A 139 -2.66 -9.52 -17.57
CA TRP A 139 -2.25 -10.41 -16.51
C TRP A 139 -1.35 -9.69 -15.50
N THR A 140 -1.59 -9.93 -14.23
CA THR A 140 -0.72 -9.51 -13.13
C THR A 140 -0.40 -10.72 -12.28
N LEU A 141 0.89 -11.04 -12.16
CA LEU A 141 1.42 -12.08 -11.29
C LEU A 141 2.19 -11.42 -10.17
N CYS A 142 1.94 -11.84 -8.93
CA CYS A 142 2.69 -11.38 -7.77
C CYS A 142 3.22 -12.58 -6.99
N ILE A 143 4.50 -12.58 -6.67
CA ILE A 143 5.15 -13.65 -5.92
C ILE A 143 6.00 -13.07 -4.80
N LYS A 144 5.99 -13.73 -3.65
CA LYS A 144 6.81 -13.44 -2.48
C LYS A 144 7.90 -14.49 -2.31
N GLY A 145 9.14 -14.02 -2.20
CA GLY A 145 10.30 -14.79 -1.75
C GLY A 145 10.67 -14.42 -0.31
N GLY A 146 11.96 -14.59 0.04
CA GLY A 146 12.48 -14.20 1.36
C GLY A 146 12.47 -15.33 2.37
N HIS A 147 12.15 -15.00 3.61
CA HIS A 147 12.12 -15.96 4.72
C HIS A 147 10.94 -15.68 5.66
N ASN A 148 10.46 -16.71 6.36
CA ASN A 148 9.29 -16.59 7.24
C ASN A 148 9.62 -15.98 8.63
N GLY A 149 10.80 -15.44 8.84
CA GLY A 149 11.19 -14.72 10.07
C GLY A 149 10.98 -13.21 10.01
N GLU A 150 10.22 -12.70 9.04
CA GLU A 150 9.86 -11.29 8.95
C GLU A 150 8.78 -10.93 9.98
N SER A 151 8.76 -9.67 10.43
CA SER A 151 7.67 -9.18 11.29
C SER A 151 6.34 -9.21 10.55
N HIS A 152 5.26 -9.53 11.24
CA HIS A 152 3.91 -9.65 10.69
C HIS A 152 3.76 -10.67 9.54
N ASN A 153 4.69 -11.61 9.42
CA ASN A 153 4.67 -12.65 8.40
C ASN A 153 3.60 -13.72 8.67
N HIS A 154 2.95 -14.20 7.60
CA HIS A 154 1.93 -15.24 7.62
C HIS A 154 2.35 -16.49 6.84
N ASN A 155 3.65 -16.81 6.78
CA ASN A 155 4.23 -17.85 5.94
C ASN A 155 4.08 -17.58 4.43
N ASP A 156 4.21 -16.32 4.05
CA ASP A 156 3.98 -15.83 2.69
C ASP A 156 5.03 -16.28 1.67
N VAL A 157 6.12 -16.91 2.11
CA VAL A 157 7.20 -17.33 1.20
C VAL A 157 6.70 -18.40 0.24
N GLY A 158 6.80 -18.11 -1.05
CA GLY A 158 6.27 -18.95 -2.12
C GLY A 158 4.82 -18.68 -2.49
N SER A 159 4.13 -17.78 -1.78
CA SER A 159 2.78 -17.36 -2.15
C SER A 159 2.76 -16.70 -3.52
N LEU A 160 1.81 -17.13 -4.35
CA LEU A 160 1.60 -16.65 -5.72
C LEU A 160 0.18 -16.13 -5.86
N MET A 161 0.05 -14.90 -6.32
CA MET A 161 -1.24 -14.31 -6.70
C MET A 161 -1.29 -14.08 -8.19
N VAL A 162 -2.45 -14.33 -8.79
CA VAL A 162 -2.70 -14.11 -10.22
C VAL A 162 -3.99 -13.32 -10.40
N TYR A 163 -3.91 -12.23 -11.15
CA TYR A 163 -5.03 -11.37 -11.48
C TYR A 163 -5.12 -11.23 -13.00
N VAL A 164 -6.34 -11.12 -13.51
CA VAL A 164 -6.62 -10.88 -14.93
C VAL A 164 -7.52 -9.67 -15.04
N ASP A 165 -7.08 -8.64 -15.77
CA ASP A 165 -7.75 -7.34 -15.89
C ASP A 165 -8.17 -6.74 -14.53
N GLY A 166 -7.29 -6.91 -13.52
CA GLY A 166 -7.50 -6.45 -12.15
C GLY A 166 -8.51 -7.29 -11.34
N HIS A 167 -8.94 -8.45 -11.85
CA HIS A 167 -9.81 -9.39 -11.14
C HIS A 167 -9.01 -10.60 -10.63
N PRO A 168 -9.25 -11.04 -9.38
CA PRO A 168 -8.52 -12.14 -8.78
C PRO A 168 -8.85 -13.48 -9.46
N LEU A 169 -7.82 -14.24 -9.84
CA LEU A 169 -7.92 -15.60 -10.33
C LEU A 169 -7.33 -16.62 -9.33
N LEU A 170 -6.15 -16.30 -8.79
CA LEU A 170 -5.49 -17.02 -7.71
C LEU A 170 -5.11 -15.99 -6.65
N VAL A 171 -5.50 -16.22 -5.42
CA VAL A 171 -5.30 -15.29 -4.32
C VAL A 171 -4.53 -15.93 -3.18
N ASP A 172 -3.86 -15.10 -2.40
CA ASP A 172 -3.37 -15.47 -1.08
C ASP A 172 -4.54 -15.54 -0.10
N ALA A 173 -4.47 -16.44 0.89
CA ALA A 173 -5.50 -16.59 1.91
C ALA A 173 -5.68 -15.33 2.79
N GLY A 174 -4.65 -14.49 2.83
CA GLY A 174 -4.66 -13.23 3.56
C GLY A 174 -4.45 -13.37 5.05
N ASN A 175 -4.66 -12.27 5.75
CA ASN A 175 -4.52 -12.18 7.20
C ASN A 175 -5.78 -12.69 7.92
N MET A 176 -5.61 -13.06 9.18
CA MET A 176 -6.70 -13.45 10.09
C MET A 176 -6.94 -12.36 11.13
N VAL A 177 -8.17 -12.30 11.65
CA VAL A 177 -8.45 -11.50 12.85
C VAL A 177 -7.63 -12.05 14.01
N TYR A 178 -6.84 -11.21 14.63
CA TYR A 178 -6.00 -11.55 15.76
C TYR A 178 -6.83 -12.02 16.95
N ASN A 179 -6.39 -13.12 17.54
CA ASN A 179 -6.97 -13.69 18.77
C ASN A 179 -5.86 -14.28 19.64
N ALA A 180 -6.21 -14.84 20.80
CA ALA A 180 -5.20 -15.39 21.72
C ALA A 180 -4.33 -16.50 21.11
N LYS A 181 -4.84 -17.25 20.12
CA LYS A 181 -4.08 -18.31 19.44
C LYS A 181 -3.03 -17.74 18.50
N THR A 182 -3.26 -16.55 17.93
CA THR A 182 -2.34 -15.87 17.02
C THR A 182 -0.98 -15.58 17.68
N PHE A 183 -0.97 -15.43 19.02
CA PHE A 183 0.25 -15.15 19.82
C PHE A 183 0.78 -16.39 20.56
N SER A 184 0.44 -17.58 20.10
CA SER A 184 0.88 -18.85 20.66
C SER A 184 1.44 -19.78 19.57
N ASP A 185 1.99 -20.93 19.96
CA ASP A 185 2.45 -21.97 19.02
C ASP A 185 1.33 -22.47 18.07
N ALA A 186 0.07 -22.28 18.47
CA ALA A 186 -1.07 -22.59 17.62
C ALA A 186 -1.22 -21.64 16.40
N ARG A 187 -0.46 -20.54 16.32
CA ARG A 187 -0.42 -19.62 15.16
C ARG A 187 -0.22 -20.38 13.85
N TYR A 188 0.78 -21.25 13.82
CA TYR A 188 1.14 -21.98 12.60
C TYR A 188 0.16 -23.07 12.17
N THR A 189 -0.81 -23.42 13.03
CA THR A 189 -1.89 -24.35 12.65
C THR A 189 -3.09 -23.62 12.02
N CYS A 190 -3.15 -22.31 12.14
CA CYS A 190 -4.23 -21.48 11.63
C CYS A 190 -3.86 -20.69 10.36
N LEU A 191 -2.55 -20.58 10.07
CA LEU A 191 -1.98 -19.77 8.98
C LEU A 191 -1.24 -20.65 7.95
N LEU A 192 -1.74 -21.83 7.71
CA LEU A 192 -1.24 -22.74 6.66
C LEU A 192 -1.85 -22.38 5.31
#